data_f7a1dcfead9ff85b8085ec0ff61e09b4
#
_entry.id   f7a1dcfead9ff85b8085ec0ff61e09b4
#
_cell.length_a   1.000
_cell.length_b   1.000
_cell.length_c   1.000
_cell.angle_alpha   90.00
_cell.angle_beta   90.00
_cell.angle_gamma   90.00
#
_symmetry.space_group_name_H-M   'P 1'
#
loop_
_entity.id
_entity.type
_entity.pdbx_description
1 polymer ?
#
loop_
_entity_poly.entity_id
_entity_poly.type
_entity_poly.pdbx_seq_one_letter_code
_entity_poly.pdbx_strand_id
1 'polypeptide(L)'
;MSSHPAPAPPVHDVPMPEPRRDLTPAMFTVISQVRARLAGRPELATLFTQCFPNTWQTTLEDLPEGRTFVQTGDIPAMWLRDSAAQVSPYLALCAADPEVRRTVAGVLLQQAHLLETDPYANAFNREPGNEYHFDVPAPGPWVWERKFELDSLCSVLWLAWRLWRATGELPLDLRPTLERILEVMETEQDHDGRSDYRFERPAEYCVLPSDTLVRGGRGAAHAPTGMVWSGFRPSDDACTYPYLVPANMFAAVVLRQAAQLVRELYGDAELAGRAEALAADIREGIETHGVTEHPEFGRVYAYETDGLGHWLLMDDANVPSLLAAPYLGYCRADDPTYLNTRRMILSDANPHYHVGEHAAGIGSAHTPGRRIWPIALCMQALTAQDTPEGRAEVVALLDTLARTTAGTGLMHESFDPDAPDTYSRPWFAWANSLLAETVLTRLDVIAERV
;
A
#
# COMPACT_ATOMS: atom_id res chain seq x y z
N MET A 1 -26.04 24.69 16.79
CA MET A 1 -26.63 23.42 16.31
C MET A 1 -25.56 22.77 15.45
N SER A 2 -24.78 21.89 16.02
CA SER A 2 -23.74 21.17 15.28
C SER A 2 -24.43 20.07 14.49
N SER A 3 -24.38 20.19 13.16
CA SER A 3 -24.75 19.10 12.27
C SER A 3 -23.71 18.00 12.47
N HIS A 4 -24.09 16.89 13.11
CA HIS A 4 -23.27 15.69 13.10
C HIS A 4 -23.07 15.28 11.64
N PRO A 5 -21.86 14.91 11.23
CA PRO A 5 -21.70 14.25 9.94
C PRO A 5 -22.57 13.00 9.93
N ALA A 6 -23.25 12.77 8.81
CA ALA A 6 -24.05 11.56 8.64
C ALA A 6 -23.13 10.34 8.77
N PRO A 7 -23.59 9.24 9.39
CA PRO A 7 -22.84 7.99 9.36
C PRO A 7 -22.54 7.62 7.91
N ALA A 8 -21.36 7.03 7.67
CA ALA A 8 -20.99 6.55 6.34
C ALA A 8 -22.15 5.73 5.75
N PRO A 9 -22.50 5.91 4.48
CA PRO A 9 -23.59 5.17 3.86
C PRO A 9 -23.33 3.67 3.99
N PRO A 10 -24.39 2.84 4.12
CA PRO A 10 -24.23 1.40 4.12
C PRO A 10 -23.51 0.97 2.81
N VAL A 11 -22.58 0.06 2.94
CA VAL A 11 -21.59 -0.38 1.94
C VAL A 11 -22.18 -0.72 0.56
N HIS A 12 -23.48 -1.03 0.49
CA HIS A 12 -24.18 -1.38 -0.76
C HIS A 12 -24.67 -0.17 -1.59
N ASP A 13 -24.58 1.06 -1.05
CA ASP A 13 -25.07 2.26 -1.73
C ASP A 13 -23.96 3.07 -2.44
N VAL A 14 -22.71 2.58 -2.43
CA VAL A 14 -21.61 3.22 -3.17
C VAL A 14 -21.85 3.04 -4.66
N PRO A 15 -22.00 4.13 -5.43
CA PRO A 15 -22.25 4.01 -6.88
C PRO A 15 -21.04 3.40 -7.60
N MET A 16 -21.34 2.62 -8.65
CA MET A 16 -20.30 2.14 -9.55
C MET A 16 -19.62 3.33 -10.24
N PRO A 17 -18.30 3.29 -10.42
CA PRO A 17 -17.55 4.42 -10.95
C PRO A 17 -17.90 4.65 -12.44
N GLU A 18 -18.16 5.91 -12.79
CA GLU A 18 -18.37 6.31 -14.18
C GLU A 18 -17.07 6.79 -14.84
N PRO A 19 -16.77 6.38 -16.07
CA PRO A 19 -15.60 6.86 -16.81
C PRO A 19 -15.66 8.37 -17.04
N ARG A 20 -14.57 9.09 -16.68
CA ARG A 20 -14.40 10.53 -16.87
C ARG A 20 -13.28 10.88 -17.86
N ARG A 21 -12.50 9.87 -18.27
CA ARG A 21 -11.34 10.02 -19.15
C ARG A 21 -11.29 8.89 -20.16
N ASP A 22 -10.89 9.19 -21.39
CA ASP A 22 -10.68 8.19 -22.44
C ASP A 22 -9.38 7.42 -22.20
N LEU A 23 -9.33 6.18 -22.68
CA LEU A 23 -8.11 5.38 -22.68
C LEU A 23 -7.17 5.85 -23.79
N THR A 24 -5.86 5.79 -23.52
CA THR A 24 -4.86 6.03 -24.57
C THR A 24 -4.77 4.84 -25.54
N PRO A 25 -4.23 5.06 -26.76
CA PRO A 25 -3.99 3.97 -27.71
C PRO A 25 -3.07 2.86 -27.15
N ALA A 26 -2.10 3.22 -26.29
CA ALA A 26 -1.23 2.24 -25.64
C ALA A 26 -2.01 1.34 -24.67
N MET A 27 -2.94 1.91 -23.90
CA MET A 27 -3.81 1.13 -23.00
C MET A 27 -4.71 0.17 -23.75
N PHE A 28 -5.33 0.61 -24.86
CA PHE A 28 -6.10 -0.29 -25.74
C PHE A 28 -5.27 -1.44 -26.28
N THR A 29 -4.01 -1.16 -26.64
CA THR A 29 -3.07 -2.18 -27.10
C THR A 29 -2.81 -3.22 -26.02
N VAL A 30 -2.52 -2.79 -24.78
CA VAL A 30 -2.29 -3.69 -23.63
C VAL A 30 -3.52 -4.55 -23.36
N ILE A 31 -4.72 -3.94 -23.29
CA ILE A 31 -5.96 -4.68 -23.06
C ILE A 31 -6.15 -5.74 -24.15
N SER A 32 -5.94 -5.39 -25.42
CA SER A 32 -6.11 -6.31 -26.54
C SER A 32 -5.12 -7.47 -26.49
N GLN A 33 -3.85 -7.20 -26.15
CA GLN A 33 -2.80 -8.21 -26.01
C GLN A 33 -3.09 -9.17 -24.85
N VAL A 34 -3.46 -8.64 -23.66
CA VAL A 34 -3.80 -9.47 -22.50
C VAL A 34 -5.02 -10.34 -22.81
N ARG A 35 -6.07 -9.79 -23.39
CA ARG A 35 -7.25 -10.59 -23.80
C ARG A 35 -6.90 -11.72 -24.76
N ALA A 36 -6.04 -11.45 -25.76
CA ALA A 36 -5.60 -12.48 -26.70
C ALA A 36 -4.78 -13.59 -25.99
N ARG A 37 -3.90 -13.21 -25.05
CA ARG A 37 -3.10 -14.15 -24.27
C ARG A 37 -3.95 -14.99 -23.32
N LEU A 38 -5.02 -14.41 -22.76
CA LEU A 38 -5.96 -15.05 -21.82
C LEU A 38 -7.20 -15.62 -22.51
N ALA A 39 -7.15 -15.95 -23.81
CA ALA A 39 -8.30 -16.50 -24.54
C ALA A 39 -8.85 -17.81 -23.91
N GLY A 40 -8.00 -18.59 -23.24
CA GLY A 40 -8.39 -19.79 -22.48
C GLY A 40 -8.95 -19.52 -21.08
N ARG A 41 -8.97 -18.26 -20.62
CA ARG A 41 -9.42 -17.79 -19.29
C ARG A 41 -10.32 -16.55 -19.42
N PRO A 42 -11.52 -16.69 -20.02
CA PRO A 42 -12.35 -15.56 -20.41
C PRO A 42 -12.82 -14.70 -19.22
N GLU A 43 -13.03 -15.31 -18.04
CA GLU A 43 -13.41 -14.59 -16.81
C GLU A 43 -12.29 -13.66 -16.33
N LEU A 44 -11.06 -14.16 -16.27
CA LEU A 44 -9.90 -13.37 -15.91
C LEU A 44 -9.58 -12.28 -16.95
N ALA A 45 -9.73 -12.58 -18.23
CA ALA A 45 -9.57 -11.60 -19.30
C ALA A 45 -10.61 -10.46 -19.20
N THR A 46 -11.86 -10.79 -18.86
CA THR A 46 -12.93 -9.81 -18.62
C THR A 46 -12.61 -8.96 -17.40
N LEU A 47 -12.24 -9.60 -16.29
CA LEU A 47 -11.88 -8.91 -15.05
C LEU A 47 -10.71 -7.93 -15.26
N PHE A 48 -9.65 -8.36 -15.94
CA PHE A 48 -8.53 -7.46 -16.29
C PHE A 48 -8.99 -6.26 -17.13
N THR A 49 -9.88 -6.48 -18.10
CA THR A 49 -10.38 -5.41 -18.96
C THR A 49 -11.17 -4.35 -18.20
N GLN A 50 -11.76 -4.70 -17.08
CA GLN A 50 -12.50 -3.77 -16.20
C GLN A 50 -11.59 -3.13 -15.14
N CYS A 51 -10.69 -3.90 -14.52
CA CYS A 51 -9.82 -3.44 -13.45
C CYS A 51 -8.67 -2.56 -13.95
N PHE A 52 -8.02 -2.91 -15.07
CA PHE A 52 -6.87 -2.14 -15.59
C PHE A 52 -7.20 -0.67 -15.89
N PRO A 53 -8.32 -0.32 -16.56
CA PRO A 53 -8.66 1.07 -16.83
C PRO A 53 -9.30 1.80 -15.65
N ASN A 54 -9.70 1.11 -14.58
CA ASN A 54 -10.53 1.68 -13.51
C ASN A 54 -9.95 2.97 -12.93
N THR A 55 -8.73 2.95 -12.39
CA THR A 55 -8.08 4.15 -11.85
C THR A 55 -7.94 5.25 -12.90
N TRP A 56 -7.48 4.91 -14.11
CA TRP A 56 -7.28 5.88 -15.19
C TRP A 56 -8.55 6.63 -15.54
N GLN A 57 -9.65 5.90 -15.66
CA GLN A 57 -10.93 6.46 -16.12
C GLN A 57 -11.73 7.16 -15.03
N THR A 58 -11.55 6.78 -13.75
CA THR A 58 -12.53 7.15 -12.72
C THR A 58 -11.98 7.98 -11.58
N THR A 59 -10.69 7.87 -11.24
CA THR A 59 -10.13 8.46 -10.01
C THR A 59 -9.08 9.55 -10.25
N LEU A 60 -8.60 9.73 -11.50
CA LEU A 60 -7.59 10.73 -11.81
C LEU A 60 -8.23 12.08 -12.18
N GLU A 61 -7.69 13.14 -11.61
CA GLU A 61 -8.08 14.52 -11.90
C GLU A 61 -6.85 15.39 -12.17
N ASP A 62 -6.81 16.02 -13.34
CA ASP A 62 -5.72 16.94 -13.69
C ASP A 62 -5.87 18.25 -12.91
N LEU A 63 -4.78 18.68 -12.27
CA LEU A 63 -4.66 19.92 -11.51
C LEU A 63 -3.78 20.94 -12.24
N PRO A 64 -3.83 22.23 -11.83
CA PRO A 64 -2.87 23.23 -12.29
C PRO A 64 -1.41 22.78 -12.06
N GLU A 65 -0.50 23.39 -12.83
CA GLU A 65 0.95 23.15 -12.74
C GLU A 65 1.37 21.71 -13.09
N GLY A 66 0.53 20.98 -13.86
CA GLY A 66 0.83 19.62 -14.30
C GLY A 66 0.71 18.56 -13.22
N ARG A 67 0.11 18.88 -12.10
CA ARG A 67 -0.17 17.94 -11.01
C ARG A 67 -1.39 17.08 -11.33
N THR A 68 -1.45 15.88 -10.74
CA THR A 68 -2.60 14.97 -10.87
C THR A 68 -3.03 14.50 -9.48
N PHE A 69 -4.29 14.76 -9.12
CA PHE A 69 -4.92 14.24 -7.92
C PHE A 69 -5.47 12.84 -8.17
N VAL A 70 -5.31 11.94 -7.20
CA VAL A 70 -5.83 10.58 -7.27
C VAL A 70 -6.84 10.40 -6.14
N GLN A 71 -8.11 10.27 -6.48
CA GLN A 71 -9.13 9.89 -5.50
C GLN A 71 -8.89 8.43 -5.05
N THR A 72 -8.99 8.19 -3.75
CA THR A 72 -8.89 6.84 -3.22
C THR A 72 -10.22 6.11 -3.40
N GLY A 73 -10.45 5.66 -4.62
CA GLY A 73 -11.67 4.98 -5.00
C GLY A 73 -12.92 5.84 -4.81
N ASP A 74 -13.79 5.40 -3.93
CA ASP A 74 -15.06 6.05 -3.54
C ASP A 74 -14.88 7.16 -2.51
N ILE A 75 -13.67 7.35 -1.95
CA ILE A 75 -13.37 8.41 -0.99
C ILE A 75 -12.78 9.62 -1.72
N PRO A 76 -13.33 10.85 -1.57
CA PRO A 76 -12.89 12.04 -2.29
C PRO A 76 -11.63 12.66 -1.66
N ALA A 77 -10.66 11.84 -1.31
CA ALA A 77 -9.37 12.22 -0.74
C ALA A 77 -8.24 11.43 -1.41
N MET A 78 -7.01 11.91 -1.29
CA MET A 78 -5.81 11.29 -1.84
C MET A 78 -4.92 10.77 -0.71
N TRP A 79 -4.82 9.45 -0.57
CA TRP A 79 -3.78 8.81 0.24
C TRP A 79 -2.48 8.76 -0.55
N LEU A 80 -1.36 9.03 0.12
CA LEU A 80 -0.02 8.95 -0.52
C LEU A 80 0.28 7.52 -0.97
N ARG A 81 0.02 6.53 -0.14
CA ARG A 81 0.18 5.09 -0.44
C ARG A 81 -0.68 4.66 -1.62
N ASP A 82 -1.99 4.87 -1.52
CA ASP A 82 -2.96 4.44 -2.52
C ASP A 82 -2.68 5.07 -3.88
N SER A 83 -2.37 6.36 -3.92
CA SER A 83 -2.11 7.07 -5.17
C SER A 83 -0.91 6.50 -5.95
N ALA A 84 0.15 6.06 -5.25
CA ALA A 84 1.27 5.38 -5.88
C ALA A 84 0.89 3.98 -6.39
N ALA A 85 0.15 3.22 -5.57
CA ALA A 85 -0.30 1.88 -5.93
C ALA A 85 -1.31 1.89 -7.09
N GLN A 86 -2.24 2.86 -7.10
CA GLN A 86 -3.26 2.98 -8.13
C GLN A 86 -2.68 3.27 -9.53
N VAL A 87 -1.54 3.97 -9.63
CA VAL A 87 -0.90 4.26 -10.94
C VAL A 87 0.18 3.25 -11.32
N SER A 88 0.50 2.29 -10.45
CA SER A 88 1.55 1.29 -10.68
C SER A 88 1.42 0.50 -11.98
N PRO A 89 0.24 0.01 -12.41
CA PRO A 89 0.13 -0.77 -13.64
C PRO A 89 0.43 0.04 -14.91
N TYR A 90 0.40 1.38 -14.83
CA TYR A 90 0.65 2.26 -15.98
C TYR A 90 2.13 2.62 -16.16
N LEU A 91 2.98 2.36 -15.16
CA LEU A 91 4.42 2.70 -15.23
C LEU A 91 5.13 2.08 -16.44
N ALA A 92 4.76 0.86 -16.83
CA ALA A 92 5.33 0.21 -18.00
C ALA A 92 5.01 0.94 -19.33
N LEU A 93 3.98 1.78 -19.36
CA LEU A 93 3.58 2.56 -20.52
C LEU A 93 4.29 3.92 -20.59
N CYS A 94 4.84 4.44 -19.48
CA CYS A 94 5.41 5.78 -19.40
C CYS A 94 6.54 6.04 -20.39
N ALA A 95 7.32 5.03 -20.78
CA ALA A 95 8.38 5.18 -21.76
C ALA A 95 7.86 5.49 -23.17
N ALA A 96 6.72 4.89 -23.55
CA ALA A 96 6.19 4.94 -24.92
C ALA A 96 5.01 5.89 -25.07
N ASP A 97 4.28 6.20 -23.99
CA ASP A 97 3.07 7.03 -23.99
C ASP A 97 3.28 8.33 -23.23
N PRO A 98 3.38 9.49 -23.93
CA PRO A 98 3.60 10.80 -23.31
C PRO A 98 2.44 11.24 -22.41
N GLU A 99 1.20 10.82 -22.68
CA GLU A 99 0.04 11.18 -21.86
C GLU A 99 0.09 10.42 -20.53
N VAL A 100 0.34 9.11 -20.58
CA VAL A 100 0.51 8.28 -19.38
C VAL A 100 1.69 8.79 -18.55
N ARG A 101 2.83 9.09 -19.18
CA ARG A 101 4.00 9.65 -18.49
C ARG A 101 3.66 10.95 -17.76
N ARG A 102 3.00 11.90 -18.45
CA ARG A 102 2.62 13.18 -17.85
C ARG A 102 1.69 13.00 -16.65
N THR A 103 0.71 12.12 -16.77
CA THR A 103 -0.24 11.82 -15.70
C THR A 103 0.43 11.20 -14.48
N VAL A 104 1.26 10.18 -14.66
CA VAL A 104 1.99 9.53 -13.55
C VAL A 104 3.02 10.50 -12.93
N ALA A 105 3.70 11.31 -13.75
CA ALA A 105 4.57 12.38 -13.28
C ALA A 105 3.79 13.43 -12.47
N GLY A 106 2.58 13.76 -12.89
CA GLY A 106 1.68 14.65 -12.17
C GLY A 106 1.27 14.13 -10.79
N VAL A 107 1.10 12.80 -10.64
CA VAL A 107 0.86 12.17 -9.33
C VAL A 107 2.05 12.37 -8.40
N LEU A 108 3.28 12.15 -8.88
CA LEU A 108 4.48 12.38 -8.07
C LEU A 108 4.64 13.85 -7.67
N LEU A 109 4.36 14.79 -8.59
CA LEU A 109 4.34 16.24 -8.28
C LEU A 109 3.32 16.57 -7.18
N GLN A 110 2.14 15.97 -7.24
CA GLN A 110 1.10 16.17 -6.24
C GLN A 110 1.50 15.57 -4.89
N GLN A 111 2.04 14.36 -4.86
CA GLN A 111 2.53 13.73 -3.63
C GLN A 111 3.62 14.58 -2.95
N ALA A 112 4.60 15.08 -3.70
CA ALA A 112 5.65 15.94 -3.16
C ALA A 112 5.05 17.24 -2.56
N HIS A 113 4.11 17.88 -3.26
CA HIS A 113 3.39 19.05 -2.77
C HIS A 113 2.61 18.81 -1.48
N LEU A 114 1.91 17.67 -1.38
CA LEU A 114 1.13 17.28 -0.19
C LEU A 114 2.04 16.96 1.00
N LEU A 115 3.16 16.31 0.76
CA LEU A 115 4.17 16.02 1.79
C LEU A 115 4.79 17.29 2.36
N GLU A 116 5.02 18.32 1.55
CA GLU A 116 5.46 19.64 2.02
C GLU A 116 4.39 20.31 2.91
N THR A 117 3.11 20.04 2.66
CA THR A 117 2.00 20.60 3.44
C THR A 117 1.94 19.99 4.85
N ASP A 118 1.97 18.67 4.98
CA ASP A 118 2.06 17.95 6.27
C ASP A 118 2.64 16.54 6.07
N PRO A 119 3.92 16.29 6.42
CA PRO A 119 4.54 15.00 6.22
C PRO A 119 4.06 13.90 7.18
N TYR A 120 3.25 14.26 8.18
CA TYR A 120 2.62 13.31 9.11
C TYR A 120 1.20 12.90 8.70
N ALA A 121 0.65 13.49 7.64
CA ALA A 121 -0.66 13.13 7.13
C ALA A 121 -0.56 11.99 6.13
N ASN A 122 -1.50 11.04 6.21
CA ASN A 122 -1.66 9.95 5.25
C ASN A 122 -2.59 10.32 4.10
N ALA A 123 -3.60 11.18 4.35
CA ALA A 123 -4.63 11.52 3.39
C ALA A 123 -4.91 13.03 3.30
N PHE A 124 -5.23 13.50 2.09
CA PHE A 124 -5.34 14.93 1.79
C PHE A 124 -6.59 15.27 1.00
N ASN A 125 -7.13 16.46 1.27
CA ASN A 125 -8.26 17.05 0.57
C ASN A 125 -7.87 17.51 -0.84
N ARG A 126 -8.85 17.46 -1.76
CA ARG A 126 -8.73 18.03 -3.09
C ARG A 126 -8.63 19.58 -3.06
N GLU A 127 -9.35 20.18 -2.14
CA GLU A 127 -9.43 21.63 -1.87
C GLU A 127 -9.45 21.86 -0.36
N PRO A 128 -8.96 23.03 0.13
CA PRO A 128 -8.93 23.28 1.57
C PRO A 128 -10.35 23.43 2.14
N GLY A 129 -10.58 22.92 3.35
CA GLY A 129 -11.75 23.27 4.14
C GLY A 129 -12.62 22.14 4.69
N ASN A 130 -12.37 20.89 4.38
CA ASN A 130 -13.19 19.78 4.90
C ASN A 130 -12.42 18.95 5.92
N GLU A 131 -12.68 19.17 7.21
CA GLU A 131 -12.35 18.20 8.24
C GLU A 131 -13.36 17.05 8.16
N TYR A 132 -12.89 15.86 7.84
CA TYR A 132 -13.75 14.67 7.85
C TYR A 132 -13.86 14.08 9.26
N HIS A 133 -12.80 14.18 10.05
CA HIS A 133 -12.72 13.69 11.41
C HIS A 133 -12.39 14.80 12.42
N PHE A 134 -12.90 14.67 13.63
CA PHE A 134 -12.58 15.58 14.76
C PHE A 134 -11.35 15.06 15.50
N ASP A 135 -10.21 15.01 14.83
CA ASP A 135 -8.96 14.53 15.39
C ASP A 135 -8.25 15.60 16.23
N VAL A 136 -7.44 15.19 17.19
CA VAL A 136 -6.69 16.06 18.09
C VAL A 136 -5.19 15.72 18.01
N PRO A 137 -4.32 16.72 17.69
CA PRO A 137 -4.65 18.10 17.32
C PRO A 137 -5.40 18.19 15.98
N ALA A 138 -6.24 19.21 15.86
CA ALA A 138 -6.99 19.45 14.61
C ALA A 138 -6.00 19.62 13.43
N PRO A 139 -6.19 18.88 12.33
CA PRO A 139 -5.31 18.97 11.17
C PRO A 139 -5.53 20.29 10.41
N GLY A 140 -4.58 20.65 9.55
CA GLY A 140 -4.72 21.78 8.63
C GLY A 140 -5.80 21.55 7.56
N PRO A 141 -6.31 22.60 6.88
CA PRO A 141 -7.46 22.50 5.97
C PRO A 141 -7.20 21.64 4.73
N TRP A 142 -5.97 21.36 4.38
CA TRP A 142 -5.58 20.48 3.27
C TRP A 142 -5.54 19.01 3.66
N VAL A 143 -5.57 18.69 4.96
CA VAL A 143 -5.44 17.35 5.48
C VAL A 143 -6.82 16.73 5.69
N TRP A 144 -7.04 15.56 5.06
CA TRP A 144 -8.23 14.75 5.28
C TRP A 144 -8.12 13.94 6.56
N GLU A 145 -6.94 13.30 6.77
CA GLU A 145 -6.63 12.51 7.95
C GLU A 145 -5.13 12.61 8.26
N ARG A 146 -4.78 12.74 9.55
CA ARG A 146 -3.40 12.93 9.99
C ARG A 146 -2.87 11.72 10.77
N LYS A 147 -3.19 10.53 10.31
CA LYS A 147 -2.59 9.29 10.83
C LYS A 147 -1.19 9.13 10.27
N PHE A 148 -0.17 9.10 11.15
CA PHE A 148 1.20 8.91 10.69
C PHE A 148 1.46 7.45 10.38
N GLU A 149 1.64 7.17 9.11
CA GLU A 149 2.00 5.91 8.50
C GLU A 149 3.35 6.06 7.81
N LEU A 150 4.34 5.28 8.23
CA LEU A 150 5.69 5.33 7.64
C LEU A 150 5.68 5.05 6.14
N ASP A 151 4.82 4.16 5.69
CA ASP A 151 4.71 3.79 4.28
C ASP A 151 4.12 4.89 3.39
N SER A 152 3.41 5.85 3.94
CA SER A 152 2.98 7.05 3.21
C SER A 152 4.18 7.82 2.66
N LEU A 153 5.23 8.04 3.47
CA LEU A 153 6.48 8.67 3.03
C LEU A 153 7.24 7.78 2.03
N CYS A 154 7.29 6.49 2.29
CA CYS A 154 7.96 5.51 1.43
C CYS A 154 7.34 5.47 0.02
N SER A 155 6.03 5.62 -0.08
CA SER A 155 5.29 5.54 -1.35
C SER A 155 5.68 6.64 -2.34
N VAL A 156 6.03 7.82 -1.84
CA VAL A 156 6.52 8.94 -2.66
C VAL A 156 7.88 8.60 -3.30
N LEU A 157 8.82 8.08 -2.50
CA LEU A 157 10.13 7.67 -3.00
C LEU A 157 10.03 6.46 -3.93
N TRP A 158 9.14 5.53 -3.63
CA TRP A 158 8.89 4.36 -4.46
C TRP A 158 8.34 4.73 -5.85
N LEU A 159 7.37 5.66 -5.91
CA LEU A 159 6.86 6.14 -7.19
C LEU A 159 7.94 6.89 -7.98
N ALA A 160 8.72 7.75 -7.31
CA ALA A 160 9.84 8.45 -7.93
C ALA A 160 10.86 7.48 -8.54
N TRP A 161 11.27 6.45 -7.78
CA TRP A 161 12.18 5.42 -8.27
C TRP A 161 11.63 4.68 -9.48
N ARG A 162 10.40 4.19 -9.41
CA ARG A 162 9.77 3.42 -10.49
C ARG A 162 9.57 4.26 -11.76
N LEU A 163 9.17 5.54 -11.61
CA LEU A 163 9.01 6.45 -12.73
C LEU A 163 10.35 6.73 -13.40
N TRP A 164 11.39 7.03 -12.61
CA TRP A 164 12.74 7.23 -13.14
C TRP A 164 13.27 5.98 -13.85
N ARG A 165 13.06 4.80 -13.28
CA ARG A 165 13.44 3.53 -13.92
C ARG A 165 12.73 3.30 -15.26
N ALA A 166 11.51 3.75 -15.37
CA ALA A 166 10.70 3.61 -16.59
C ALA A 166 11.04 4.64 -17.68
N THR A 167 11.45 5.85 -17.28
CA THR A 167 11.58 6.99 -18.22
C THR A 167 12.99 7.58 -18.32
N GLY A 168 13.85 7.36 -17.33
CA GLY A 168 15.14 8.01 -17.17
C GLY A 168 15.05 9.45 -16.62
N GLU A 169 13.85 9.96 -16.31
CA GLU A 169 13.61 11.35 -15.94
C GLU A 169 12.69 11.45 -14.72
N LEU A 170 12.80 12.57 -13.98
CA LEU A 170 11.84 12.97 -12.95
C LEU A 170 11.24 14.34 -13.27
N PRO A 171 9.98 14.60 -12.87
CA PRO A 171 9.31 15.88 -13.12
C PRO A 171 9.73 16.99 -12.15
N LEU A 172 10.50 16.68 -11.11
CA LEU A 172 10.92 17.60 -10.03
C LEU A 172 12.35 17.31 -9.59
N ASP A 173 12.96 18.28 -8.89
CA ASP A 173 14.15 18.00 -8.06
C ASP A 173 13.71 17.23 -6.81
N LEU A 174 14.16 16.00 -6.66
CA LEU A 174 13.75 15.12 -5.55
C LEU A 174 14.44 15.49 -4.22
N ARG A 175 15.52 16.26 -4.24
CA ARG A 175 16.35 16.52 -3.05
C ARG A 175 15.55 17.15 -1.89
N PRO A 176 14.77 18.23 -2.08
CA PRO A 176 13.97 18.80 -0.98
C PRO A 176 12.96 17.80 -0.40
N THR A 177 12.31 17.02 -1.25
CA THR A 177 11.36 15.98 -0.82
C THR A 177 12.06 14.89 0.00
N LEU A 178 13.23 14.43 -0.45
CA LEU A 178 14.02 13.44 0.28
C LEU A 178 14.54 14.00 1.62
N GLU A 179 15.04 15.23 1.65
CA GLU A 179 15.46 15.90 2.89
C GLU A 179 14.34 15.93 3.91
N ARG A 180 13.13 16.30 3.48
CA ARG A 180 11.94 16.34 4.35
C ARG A 180 11.56 14.96 4.88
N ILE A 181 11.61 13.93 4.04
CA ILE A 181 11.34 12.55 4.46
C ILE A 181 12.39 12.07 5.47
N LEU A 182 13.68 12.35 5.22
CA LEU A 182 14.76 11.99 6.15
C LEU A 182 14.61 12.68 7.50
N GLU A 183 14.28 13.97 7.54
CA GLU A 183 14.03 14.73 8.77
C GLU A 183 12.94 14.07 9.63
N VAL A 184 11.83 13.67 9.01
CA VAL A 184 10.75 12.99 9.72
C VAL A 184 11.19 11.60 10.21
N MET A 185 11.74 10.78 9.33
CA MET A 185 12.14 9.42 9.70
C MET A 185 13.21 9.41 10.80
N GLU A 186 14.22 10.29 10.73
CA GLU A 186 15.25 10.43 11.78
C GLU A 186 14.67 10.97 13.11
N THR A 187 13.64 11.80 13.05
CA THR A 187 12.91 12.26 14.25
C THR A 187 12.17 11.10 14.89
N GLU A 188 11.48 10.30 14.07
CA GLU A 188 10.65 9.19 14.53
C GLU A 188 11.46 7.92 14.90
N GLN A 189 12.77 7.87 14.67
CA GLN A 189 13.62 6.84 15.30
C GLN A 189 13.68 7.01 16.83
N ASP A 190 13.43 8.22 17.36
CA ASP A 190 13.35 8.53 18.79
C ASP A 190 12.06 9.33 19.07
N HIS A 191 10.91 8.70 18.82
CA HIS A 191 9.60 9.32 18.91
C HIS A 191 9.34 9.98 20.27
N ASP A 192 9.58 9.27 21.38
CA ASP A 192 9.32 9.81 22.74
C ASP A 192 10.28 10.95 23.12
N GLY A 193 11.51 10.98 22.57
CA GLY A 193 12.52 11.99 22.86
C GLY A 193 12.50 13.21 21.94
N ARG A 194 12.10 13.07 20.70
CA ARG A 194 12.29 14.08 19.64
C ARG A 194 11.01 14.52 18.94
N SER A 195 9.94 13.71 18.96
CA SER A 195 8.74 13.98 18.18
C SER A 195 7.68 14.72 18.99
N ASP A 196 7.09 15.74 18.36
CA ASP A 196 5.89 16.42 18.87
C ASP A 196 4.59 15.81 18.30
N TYR A 197 4.68 14.79 17.44
CA TYR A 197 3.52 14.15 16.83
C TYR A 197 2.63 13.49 17.87
N ARG A 198 1.33 13.73 17.73
CA ARG A 198 0.25 13.11 18.52
C ARG A 198 -0.97 12.93 17.64
N PHE A 199 -1.74 11.91 17.98
CA PHE A 199 -3.03 11.67 17.33
C PHE A 199 -4.02 11.06 18.32
N GLU A 200 -5.13 11.73 18.53
CA GLU A 200 -6.28 11.19 19.27
C GLU A 200 -7.56 11.47 18.47
N ARG A 201 -8.37 10.44 18.30
CA ARG A 201 -9.76 10.56 17.83
C ARG A 201 -10.67 10.37 19.02
N PRO A 202 -11.56 11.34 19.37
CA PRO A 202 -12.51 11.17 20.45
C PRO A 202 -13.38 9.94 20.26
N ALA A 203 -13.66 9.24 21.37
CA ALA A 203 -14.32 7.93 21.34
C ALA A 203 -15.67 7.90 20.60
N GLU A 204 -16.42 9.02 20.63
CA GLU A 204 -17.67 9.19 19.91
C GLU A 204 -17.54 9.20 18.37
N TYR A 205 -16.30 9.37 17.85
CA TYR A 205 -16.00 9.35 16.43
C TYR A 205 -15.20 8.11 15.99
N CYS A 206 -14.79 7.25 16.95
CA CYS A 206 -14.15 5.98 16.64
C CYS A 206 -15.18 4.95 16.19
N VAL A 207 -14.95 4.33 15.03
CA VAL A 207 -15.68 3.15 14.56
C VAL A 207 -15.06 1.89 15.16
N LEU A 208 -13.73 1.86 15.22
CA LEU A 208 -12.93 0.77 15.80
C LEU A 208 -12.08 1.31 16.97
N PRO A 209 -11.72 0.47 17.95
CA PRO A 209 -10.78 0.86 19.00
C PRO A 209 -9.39 1.29 18.45
N SER A 210 -9.05 0.82 17.27
CA SER A 210 -7.79 1.12 16.53
C SER A 210 -7.83 2.46 15.78
N ASP A 211 -8.92 3.23 15.85
CA ASP A 211 -9.00 4.55 15.22
C ASP A 211 -8.22 5.64 15.96
N THR A 212 -7.67 5.36 17.13
CA THR A 212 -6.97 6.33 17.98
C THR A 212 -5.73 5.72 18.63
N LEU A 213 -4.75 6.58 18.96
CA LEU A 213 -3.55 6.15 19.68
C LEU A 213 -3.74 6.20 21.20
N VAL A 214 -3.09 5.27 21.90
CA VAL A 214 -3.02 5.23 23.36
C VAL A 214 -2.02 6.26 23.92
N ARG A 215 -1.90 6.40 25.24
CA ARG A 215 -0.95 7.29 25.94
C ARG A 215 -1.08 8.76 25.54
N GLY A 216 -2.31 9.27 25.40
CA GLY A 216 -2.53 10.66 25.00
C GLY A 216 -2.01 10.94 23.58
N GLY A 217 -2.25 10.02 22.68
CA GLY A 217 -1.92 10.17 21.25
C GLY A 217 -0.48 9.83 20.88
N ARG A 218 0.33 9.28 21.81
CA ARG A 218 1.76 8.95 21.60
C ARG A 218 2.02 7.49 21.24
N GLY A 219 0.99 6.67 21.07
CA GLY A 219 1.12 5.25 20.79
C GLY A 219 1.62 4.40 21.97
N ALA A 220 1.94 3.14 21.74
CA ALA A 220 2.40 2.23 22.78
C ALA A 220 3.80 2.59 23.31
N ALA A 221 4.12 2.14 24.56
CA ALA A 221 5.45 2.27 25.12
C ALA A 221 6.45 1.42 24.31
N HIS A 222 7.67 1.93 24.13
CA HIS A 222 8.70 1.28 23.32
C HIS A 222 10.11 1.67 23.78
N ALA A 223 11.11 0.97 23.26
CA ALA A 223 12.51 1.33 23.36
C ALA A 223 13.10 1.55 21.96
N PRO A 224 14.10 2.46 21.81
CA PRO A 224 14.75 2.69 20.51
C PRO A 224 15.32 1.42 19.90
N THR A 225 15.12 1.22 18.61
CA THR A 225 15.56 0.01 17.88
C THR A 225 16.42 0.31 16.65
N GLY A 226 16.54 1.58 16.25
CA GLY A 226 17.04 1.98 14.94
C GLY A 226 15.96 1.99 13.85
N MET A 227 14.82 1.32 14.06
CA MET A 227 13.66 1.43 13.18
C MET A 227 12.92 2.75 13.38
N VAL A 228 12.14 3.15 12.41
CA VAL A 228 11.25 4.32 12.46
C VAL A 228 9.93 3.94 13.10
N TRP A 229 9.48 4.72 14.06
CA TRP A 229 8.18 4.61 14.71
C TRP A 229 7.05 4.89 13.71
N SER A 230 5.95 4.18 13.80
CA SER A 230 4.72 4.41 13.05
C SER A 230 3.53 4.36 14.00
N GLY A 231 2.63 5.34 13.91
CA GLY A 231 1.40 5.35 14.71
C GLY A 231 0.38 4.37 14.19
N PHE A 232 0.31 4.25 12.86
CA PHE A 232 -0.71 3.50 12.18
C PHE A 232 -0.14 2.55 11.14
N ARG A 233 -0.92 1.53 10.83
CA ARG A 233 -0.72 0.53 9.78
C ARG A 233 -1.21 1.06 8.44
N PRO A 234 -0.83 0.44 7.31
CA PRO A 234 -1.39 0.79 6.00
C PRO A 234 -2.90 0.50 5.87
N SER A 235 -3.53 -0.06 6.89
CA SER A 235 -4.99 -0.22 7.03
C SER A 235 -5.67 0.94 7.76
N ASP A 236 -4.94 2.01 8.10
CA ASP A 236 -5.39 3.12 8.95
C ASP A 236 -5.66 2.74 10.43
N ASP A 237 -5.35 1.50 10.83
CA ASP A 237 -5.48 1.03 12.20
C ASP A 237 -4.23 1.36 13.03
N ALA A 238 -4.42 1.76 14.29
CA ALA A 238 -3.31 2.00 15.22
C ALA A 238 -2.44 0.76 15.42
N CYS A 239 -1.12 0.94 15.38
CA CYS A 239 -0.17 -0.12 15.71
C CYS A 239 -0.32 -0.54 17.18
N THR A 240 -0.29 -1.84 17.43
CA THR A 240 -0.21 -2.41 18.77
C THR A 240 1.17 -2.14 19.37
N TYR A 241 2.23 -2.39 18.59
CA TYR A 241 3.60 -2.01 18.87
C TYR A 241 4.11 -1.09 17.74
N PRO A 242 4.80 0.02 18.06
CA PRO A 242 4.96 1.10 17.10
C PRO A 242 6.01 0.86 16.01
N TYR A 243 6.81 -0.19 16.11
CA TYR A 243 7.72 -0.54 15.02
C TYR A 243 7.07 -1.57 14.09
N LEU A 244 6.34 -1.07 13.10
CA LEU A 244 5.75 -1.86 12.03
C LEU A 244 6.86 -2.37 11.10
N VAL A 245 7.20 -3.64 11.23
CA VAL A 245 8.36 -4.23 10.55
C VAL A 245 8.24 -4.16 9.02
N PRO A 246 7.12 -4.52 8.37
CA PRO A 246 7.03 -4.44 6.91
C PRO A 246 7.12 -3.00 6.38
N ALA A 247 6.63 -1.98 7.10
CA ALA A 247 6.83 -0.59 6.71
C ALA A 247 8.30 -0.15 6.84
N ASN A 248 9.00 -0.63 7.87
CA ASN A 248 10.46 -0.42 8.01
C ASN A 248 11.26 -1.18 6.95
N MET A 249 10.84 -2.38 6.53
CA MET A 249 11.43 -3.07 5.37
C MET A 249 11.29 -2.23 4.10
N PHE A 250 10.12 -1.64 3.88
CA PHE A 250 9.88 -0.74 2.75
C PHE A 250 10.75 0.51 2.82
N ALA A 251 10.86 1.16 4.00
CA ALA A 251 11.70 2.31 4.22
C ALA A 251 13.18 2.03 3.89
N ALA A 252 13.73 0.92 4.40
CA ALA A 252 15.12 0.52 4.13
C ALA A 252 15.40 0.33 2.63
N VAL A 253 14.42 -0.12 1.85
CA VAL A 253 14.55 -0.28 0.39
C VAL A 253 14.48 1.05 -0.33
N VAL A 254 13.43 1.85 -0.09
CA VAL A 254 13.22 3.09 -0.86
C VAL A 254 14.26 4.16 -0.55
N LEU A 255 14.81 4.18 0.68
CA LEU A 255 15.92 5.07 1.02
C LEU A 255 17.20 4.75 0.22
N ARG A 256 17.52 3.47 0.05
CA ARG A 256 18.65 3.06 -0.82
C ARG A 256 18.42 3.40 -2.28
N GLN A 257 17.17 3.23 -2.75
CA GLN A 257 16.77 3.60 -4.12
C GLN A 257 16.86 5.11 -4.32
N ALA A 258 16.38 5.91 -3.35
CA ALA A 258 16.48 7.36 -3.38
C ALA A 258 17.95 7.85 -3.33
N ALA A 259 18.79 7.21 -2.53
CA ALA A 259 20.23 7.51 -2.47
C ALA A 259 20.91 7.28 -3.82
N GLN A 260 20.59 6.16 -4.49
CA GLN A 260 21.11 5.90 -5.84
C GLN A 260 20.62 6.98 -6.83
N LEU A 261 19.32 7.29 -6.80
CA LEU A 261 18.70 8.26 -7.69
C LEU A 261 19.33 9.66 -7.52
N VAL A 262 19.48 10.13 -6.30
CA VAL A 262 20.07 11.44 -5.98
C VAL A 262 21.54 11.50 -6.40
N ARG A 263 22.29 10.43 -6.21
CA ARG A 263 23.69 10.34 -6.65
C ARG A 263 23.81 10.38 -8.17
N GLU A 264 22.95 9.65 -8.89
CA GLU A 264 23.01 9.57 -10.36
C GLU A 264 22.50 10.85 -11.03
N LEU A 265 21.41 11.45 -10.55
CA LEU A 265 20.83 12.63 -11.18
C LEU A 265 21.47 13.96 -10.77
N TYR A 266 21.93 14.07 -9.53
CA TYR A 266 22.38 15.36 -8.99
C TYR A 266 23.84 15.36 -8.53
N GLY A 267 24.48 14.19 -8.42
CA GLY A 267 25.84 14.07 -7.88
C GLY A 267 25.94 14.40 -6.39
N ASP A 268 24.82 14.44 -5.67
CA ASP A 268 24.75 14.81 -4.26
C ASP A 268 25.11 13.60 -3.38
N ALA A 269 26.41 13.46 -3.11
CA ALA A 269 26.93 12.35 -2.32
C ALA A 269 26.60 12.47 -0.81
N GLU A 270 26.42 13.68 -0.29
CA GLU A 270 26.12 13.91 1.12
C GLU A 270 24.69 13.46 1.44
N LEU A 271 23.70 13.93 0.69
CA LEU A 271 22.31 13.53 0.86
C LEU A 271 22.12 12.02 0.61
N ALA A 272 22.80 11.48 -0.42
CA ALA A 272 22.78 10.04 -0.68
C ALA A 272 23.37 9.24 0.49
N GLY A 273 24.48 9.69 1.07
CA GLY A 273 25.12 9.05 2.23
C GLY A 273 24.22 9.06 3.46
N ARG A 274 23.50 10.17 3.71
CA ARG A 274 22.54 10.27 4.81
C ARG A 274 21.39 9.26 4.65
N ALA A 275 20.83 9.14 3.45
CA ALA A 275 19.76 8.17 3.18
C ALA A 275 20.26 6.71 3.30
N GLU A 276 21.48 6.40 2.84
CA GLU A 276 22.09 5.08 3.00
C GLU A 276 22.35 4.72 4.47
N ALA A 277 22.80 5.68 5.28
CA ALA A 277 23.04 5.47 6.71
C ALA A 277 21.74 5.14 7.44
N LEU A 278 20.68 5.93 7.23
CA LEU A 278 19.37 5.65 7.80
C LEU A 278 18.81 4.29 7.36
N ALA A 279 18.96 3.94 6.08
CA ALA A 279 18.54 2.62 5.58
C ALA A 279 19.30 1.46 6.24
N ALA A 280 20.58 1.65 6.56
CA ALA A 280 21.39 0.67 7.27
C ALA A 280 20.94 0.50 8.72
N ASP A 281 20.71 1.61 9.43
CA ASP A 281 20.22 1.60 10.82
C ASP A 281 18.87 0.89 10.93
N ILE A 282 17.94 1.21 10.04
CA ILE A 282 16.62 0.55 9.97
C ILE A 282 16.80 -0.97 9.73
N ARG A 283 17.66 -1.35 8.80
CA ARG A 283 17.89 -2.76 8.50
C ARG A 283 18.49 -3.51 9.69
N GLU A 284 19.46 -2.92 10.38
CA GLU A 284 20.04 -3.49 11.61
C GLU A 284 18.97 -3.62 12.70
N GLY A 285 18.11 -2.61 12.85
CA GLY A 285 16.96 -2.64 13.77
C GLY A 285 15.99 -3.78 13.48
N ILE A 286 15.66 -4.01 12.22
CA ILE A 286 14.80 -5.14 11.80
C ILE A 286 15.45 -6.48 12.16
N GLU A 287 16.72 -6.68 11.80
CA GLU A 287 17.42 -7.95 12.06
C GLU A 287 17.59 -8.23 13.57
N THR A 288 17.71 -7.18 14.38
CA THR A 288 17.92 -7.30 15.83
C THR A 288 16.62 -7.43 16.62
N HIS A 289 15.57 -6.70 16.22
CA HIS A 289 14.33 -6.57 16.99
C HIS A 289 13.08 -7.06 16.26
N GLY A 290 13.11 -7.11 14.92
CA GLY A 290 11.97 -7.50 14.08
C GLY A 290 11.93 -8.99 13.74
N VAL A 291 12.89 -9.79 14.23
CA VAL A 291 12.99 -11.23 13.97
C VAL A 291 12.92 -12.00 15.28
N THR A 292 12.22 -13.14 15.28
CA THR A 292 12.10 -14.01 16.44
C THR A 292 12.06 -15.49 16.03
N GLU A 293 12.21 -16.39 17.00
CA GLU A 293 12.09 -17.84 16.80
C GLU A 293 10.66 -18.31 17.14
N HIS A 294 9.93 -18.78 16.15
CA HIS A 294 8.63 -19.39 16.36
C HIS A 294 8.80 -20.91 16.58
N PRO A 295 8.09 -21.52 17.58
CA PRO A 295 8.27 -22.94 17.94
C PRO A 295 8.05 -23.91 16.76
N GLU A 296 7.14 -23.59 15.85
CA GLU A 296 6.76 -24.45 14.74
C GLU A 296 7.45 -24.06 13.43
N PHE A 297 7.57 -22.74 13.16
CA PHE A 297 8.05 -22.24 11.88
C PHE A 297 9.54 -21.88 11.86
N GLY A 298 10.22 -21.86 13.03
CA GLY A 298 11.61 -21.44 13.17
C GLY A 298 11.75 -19.91 13.11
N ARG A 299 12.86 -19.43 12.55
CA ARG A 299 13.13 -17.99 12.45
C ARG A 299 12.15 -17.31 11.51
N VAL A 300 11.40 -16.30 12.03
CA VAL A 300 10.35 -15.54 11.32
C VAL A 300 10.49 -14.05 11.57
N TYR A 301 9.98 -13.24 10.65
CA TYR A 301 9.74 -11.81 10.89
C TYR A 301 8.46 -11.62 11.70
N ALA A 302 8.52 -10.71 12.69
CA ALA A 302 7.33 -10.19 13.36
C ALA A 302 6.66 -9.12 12.49
N TYR A 303 5.36 -8.94 12.66
CA TYR A 303 4.61 -7.85 12.03
C TYR A 303 4.90 -6.52 12.73
N GLU A 304 4.87 -6.53 14.08
CA GLU A 304 5.20 -5.38 14.91
C GLU A 304 6.10 -5.78 16.08
N THR A 305 6.89 -4.83 16.57
CA THR A 305 7.67 -4.96 17.81
C THR A 305 7.73 -3.63 18.57
N ASP A 306 8.00 -3.69 19.87
CA ASP A 306 8.18 -2.52 20.75
C ASP A 306 9.64 -2.23 21.12
N GLY A 307 10.58 -3.09 20.72
CA GLY A 307 11.99 -3.01 21.14
C GLY A 307 12.24 -3.41 22.61
N LEU A 308 11.20 -3.80 23.35
CA LEU A 308 11.28 -4.26 24.76
C LEU A 308 11.23 -5.78 24.88
N GLY A 309 11.19 -6.48 23.75
CA GLY A 309 11.14 -7.94 23.70
C GLY A 309 9.74 -8.51 23.49
N HIS A 310 8.82 -7.71 22.96
CA HIS A 310 7.50 -8.17 22.57
C HIS A 310 7.35 -8.12 21.03
N TRP A 311 6.67 -9.13 20.48
CA TRP A 311 6.41 -9.28 19.07
C TRP A 311 4.93 -9.57 18.81
N LEU A 312 4.36 -8.96 17.80
CA LEU A 312 3.08 -9.33 17.25
C LEU A 312 3.31 -10.20 16.01
N LEU A 313 2.93 -11.47 16.11
CA LEU A 313 3.09 -12.45 15.04
C LEU A 313 1.77 -12.60 14.29
N MET A 314 1.65 -11.91 13.20
CA MET A 314 0.51 -11.90 12.28
C MET A 314 0.96 -11.34 10.93
N ASP A 315 0.06 -11.20 10.01
CA ASP A 315 0.14 -10.30 8.87
C ASP A 315 -1.24 -9.68 8.60
N ASP A 316 -1.24 -8.53 7.95
CA ASP A 316 -2.42 -7.82 7.49
C ASP A 316 -2.41 -7.76 5.96
N ALA A 317 -3.58 -7.68 5.34
CA ALA A 317 -3.72 -7.71 3.89
C ALA A 317 -3.14 -6.47 3.19
N ASN A 318 -3.08 -5.34 3.89
CA ASN A 318 -2.64 -4.07 3.31
C ASN A 318 -1.12 -4.01 3.11
N VAL A 319 -0.67 -3.37 2.03
CA VAL A 319 0.76 -3.28 1.68
C VAL A 319 1.31 -1.93 2.15
N PRO A 320 2.46 -1.92 2.86
CA PRO A 320 3.40 -3.01 3.11
C PRO A 320 2.92 -4.05 4.13
N SER A 321 3.16 -5.32 3.79
CA SER A 321 2.90 -6.49 4.64
C SER A 321 4.14 -7.40 4.68
N LEU A 322 4.18 -8.36 5.59
CA LEU A 322 5.24 -9.36 5.59
C LEU A 322 5.21 -10.21 4.32
N LEU A 323 4.01 -10.53 3.82
CA LEU A 323 3.84 -11.22 2.55
C LEU A 323 4.45 -10.44 1.38
N ALA A 324 4.40 -9.11 1.43
CA ALA A 324 4.89 -8.24 0.37
C ALA A 324 6.42 -8.02 0.37
N ALA A 325 7.18 -8.51 1.36
CA ALA A 325 8.61 -8.21 1.47
C ALA A 325 9.44 -8.46 0.20
N PRO A 326 9.25 -9.53 -0.59
CA PRO A 326 9.93 -9.70 -1.88
C PRO A 326 9.45 -8.73 -2.97
N TYR A 327 8.15 -8.41 -3.02
CA TYR A 327 7.59 -7.44 -3.96
C TYR A 327 8.16 -6.04 -3.73
N LEU A 328 8.31 -5.65 -2.47
CA LEU A 328 8.93 -4.39 -2.07
C LEU A 328 10.45 -4.37 -2.33
N GLY A 329 11.08 -5.53 -2.53
CA GLY A 329 12.51 -5.66 -2.80
C GLY A 329 13.38 -5.76 -1.55
N TYR A 330 12.80 -6.04 -0.37
CA TYR A 330 13.55 -6.19 0.88
C TYR A 330 14.36 -7.49 0.91
N CYS A 331 13.77 -8.58 0.48
CA CYS A 331 14.41 -9.89 0.41
C CYS A 331 14.03 -10.63 -0.89
N ARG A 332 14.66 -11.76 -1.14
CA ARG A 332 14.27 -12.64 -2.24
C ARG A 332 13.09 -13.54 -1.81
N ALA A 333 12.29 -14.00 -2.76
CA ALA A 333 11.18 -14.91 -2.51
C ALA A 333 11.62 -16.31 -2.00
N ASP A 334 12.92 -16.63 -2.13
CA ASP A 334 13.54 -17.86 -1.64
C ASP A 334 14.35 -17.66 -0.33
N ASP A 335 14.28 -16.48 0.30
CA ASP A 335 14.93 -16.22 1.57
C ASP A 335 14.36 -17.14 2.67
N PRO A 336 15.21 -17.85 3.45
CA PRO A 336 14.72 -18.81 4.43
C PRO A 336 13.84 -18.21 5.53
N THR A 337 14.17 -17.01 6.03
CA THR A 337 13.36 -16.33 7.05
C THR A 337 12.02 -15.90 6.47
N TYR A 338 12.02 -15.39 5.25
CA TYR A 338 10.79 -15.07 4.54
C TYR A 338 9.92 -16.30 4.28
N LEU A 339 10.49 -17.41 3.83
CA LEU A 339 9.75 -18.65 3.59
C LEU A 339 9.10 -19.20 4.87
N ASN A 340 9.79 -19.12 5.99
CA ASN A 340 9.24 -19.46 7.30
C ASN A 340 8.09 -18.53 7.67
N THR A 341 8.29 -17.22 7.52
CA THR A 341 7.28 -16.19 7.76
C THR A 341 6.06 -16.41 6.86
N ARG A 342 6.27 -16.65 5.56
CA ARG A 342 5.19 -16.91 4.60
C ARG A 342 4.36 -18.15 5.00
N ARG A 343 4.99 -19.22 5.46
CA ARG A 343 4.26 -20.41 5.97
C ARG A 343 3.44 -20.08 7.20
N MET A 344 3.98 -19.28 8.13
CA MET A 344 3.29 -18.85 9.34
C MET A 344 2.07 -17.99 9.02
N ILE A 345 2.25 -16.94 8.21
CA ILE A 345 1.16 -15.98 7.92
C ILE A 345 0.06 -16.53 7.00
N LEU A 346 0.34 -17.60 6.26
CA LEU A 346 -0.63 -18.35 5.43
C LEU A 346 -1.15 -19.61 6.14
N SER A 347 -1.24 -19.57 7.47
CA SER A 347 -1.76 -20.63 8.32
C SER A 347 -2.65 -20.06 9.43
N ASP A 348 -3.22 -20.92 10.25
CA ASP A 348 -4.02 -20.54 11.44
C ASP A 348 -3.21 -19.86 12.56
N ALA A 349 -1.87 -19.85 12.45
CA ALA A 349 -1.01 -19.01 13.31
C ALA A 349 -1.21 -17.50 13.08
N ASN A 350 -1.69 -17.09 11.90
CA ASN A 350 -2.12 -15.72 11.62
C ASN A 350 -3.62 -15.57 11.90
N PRO A 351 -4.04 -14.76 12.89
CA PRO A 351 -5.46 -14.58 13.23
C PRO A 351 -6.30 -13.97 12.10
N HIS A 352 -5.65 -13.37 11.09
CA HIS A 352 -6.30 -12.79 9.92
C HIS A 352 -6.27 -13.70 8.69
N TYR A 353 -5.71 -14.92 8.79
CA TYR A 353 -5.80 -15.90 7.72
C TYR A 353 -7.12 -16.66 7.82
N HIS A 354 -7.93 -16.60 6.78
CA HIS A 354 -9.25 -17.22 6.74
C HIS A 354 -9.32 -18.25 5.62
N VAL A 355 -9.99 -19.37 5.92
CA VAL A 355 -10.23 -20.45 4.97
C VAL A 355 -11.74 -20.69 4.89
N GLY A 356 -12.31 -20.61 3.70
CA GLY A 356 -13.72 -20.88 3.43
C GLY A 356 -13.92 -21.77 2.20
N GLU A 357 -15.17 -21.91 1.79
CA GLU A 357 -15.55 -22.77 0.66
C GLU A 357 -15.01 -22.25 -0.69
N HIS A 358 -14.98 -20.92 -0.87
CA HIS A 358 -14.63 -20.30 -2.15
C HIS A 358 -13.22 -19.73 -2.21
N ALA A 359 -12.61 -19.42 -1.06
CA ALA A 359 -11.29 -18.80 -0.99
C ALA A 359 -10.57 -19.08 0.33
N ALA A 360 -9.23 -18.97 0.28
CA ALA A 360 -8.38 -18.88 1.47
C ALA A 360 -7.40 -17.73 1.27
N GLY A 361 -7.18 -16.92 2.33
CA GLY A 361 -6.30 -15.75 2.23
C GLY A 361 -6.28 -14.89 3.48
N ILE A 362 -5.46 -13.84 3.45
CA ILE A 362 -5.30 -12.91 4.55
C ILE A 362 -6.35 -11.79 4.45
N GLY A 363 -6.95 -11.46 5.59
CA GLY A 363 -7.83 -10.34 5.80
C GLY A 363 -7.17 -9.22 6.60
N SER A 364 -8.00 -8.35 7.19
CA SER A 364 -7.54 -7.23 8.00
C SER A 364 -8.48 -6.99 9.18
N ALA A 365 -7.94 -6.52 10.30
CA ALA A 365 -8.74 -6.03 11.42
C ALA A 365 -9.64 -4.85 11.03
N HIS A 366 -9.25 -4.10 10.01
CA HIS A 366 -9.98 -2.96 9.46
C HIS A 366 -11.39 -3.33 8.97
N THR A 367 -11.57 -4.52 8.42
CA THR A 367 -12.89 -5.07 8.06
C THR A 367 -13.20 -6.28 8.93
N PRO A 368 -13.82 -6.09 10.12
CA PRO A 368 -14.03 -7.16 11.08
C PRO A 368 -14.81 -8.34 10.53
N GLY A 369 -14.56 -9.52 11.10
CA GLY A 369 -15.16 -10.79 10.71
C GLY A 369 -14.20 -11.64 9.86
N ARG A 370 -14.72 -12.77 9.35
CA ARG A 370 -13.97 -13.65 8.45
C ARG A 370 -14.02 -13.09 7.03
N ARG A 371 -13.11 -12.18 6.73
CA ARG A 371 -13.06 -11.52 5.41
C ARG A 371 -11.67 -11.59 4.83
N ILE A 372 -11.58 -11.92 3.55
CA ILE A 372 -10.33 -11.94 2.77
C ILE A 372 -10.27 -10.66 1.93
N TRP A 373 -9.08 -10.10 1.81
CA TRP A 373 -8.84 -8.94 0.95
C TRP A 373 -8.23 -9.38 -0.39
N PRO A 374 -8.76 -8.97 -1.54
CA PRO A 374 -8.19 -9.21 -2.86
C PRO A 374 -6.73 -8.76 -3.00
N ILE A 375 -6.34 -7.67 -2.31
CA ILE A 375 -4.94 -7.21 -2.26
C ILE A 375 -4.01 -8.32 -1.78
N ALA A 376 -4.36 -9.05 -0.71
CA ALA A 376 -3.52 -10.12 -0.19
C ALA A 376 -3.40 -11.28 -1.17
N LEU A 377 -4.46 -11.66 -1.88
CA LEU A 377 -4.42 -12.70 -2.91
C LEU A 377 -3.53 -12.30 -4.10
N CYS A 378 -3.63 -11.03 -4.54
CA CYS A 378 -2.71 -10.48 -5.55
C CYS A 378 -1.27 -10.51 -5.08
N MET A 379 -1.00 -10.09 -3.83
CA MET A 379 0.33 -10.08 -3.26
C MET A 379 0.90 -11.49 -3.11
N GLN A 380 0.08 -12.46 -2.70
CA GLN A 380 0.46 -13.88 -2.63
C GLN A 380 0.87 -14.41 -4.01
N ALA A 381 0.16 -14.02 -5.08
CA ALA A 381 0.50 -14.38 -6.45
C ALA A 381 1.79 -13.68 -6.93
N LEU A 382 1.99 -12.39 -6.59
CA LEU A 382 3.18 -11.63 -6.97
C LEU A 382 4.45 -12.14 -6.29
N THR A 383 4.36 -12.70 -5.10
CA THR A 383 5.48 -13.21 -4.31
C THR A 383 5.65 -14.73 -4.33
N ALA A 384 4.81 -15.43 -5.11
CA ALA A 384 4.97 -16.86 -5.34
C ALA A 384 6.30 -17.18 -6.01
N GLN A 385 6.94 -18.27 -5.58
CA GLN A 385 8.22 -18.73 -6.13
C GLN A 385 8.06 -19.19 -7.60
N ASP A 386 9.13 -19.03 -8.38
CA ASP A 386 9.16 -19.54 -9.77
C ASP A 386 9.48 -21.03 -9.80
N THR A 387 8.59 -21.83 -9.22
CA THR A 387 8.57 -23.29 -9.22
C THR A 387 7.26 -23.78 -9.84
N PRO A 388 7.15 -25.06 -10.24
CA PRO A 388 5.88 -25.61 -10.72
C PRO A 388 4.72 -25.40 -9.73
N GLU A 389 4.96 -25.57 -8.43
CA GLU A 389 3.99 -25.37 -7.37
C GLU A 389 3.59 -23.89 -7.23
N GLY A 390 4.58 -22.98 -7.25
CA GLY A 390 4.33 -21.54 -7.19
C GLY A 390 3.59 -21.01 -8.43
N ARG A 391 3.89 -21.54 -9.63
CA ARG A 391 3.13 -21.23 -10.85
C ARG A 391 1.68 -21.71 -10.75
N ALA A 392 1.45 -22.94 -10.22
CA ALA A 392 0.11 -23.45 -9.97
C ALA A 392 -0.65 -22.60 -8.94
N GLU A 393 0.03 -22.13 -7.87
CA GLU A 393 -0.52 -21.20 -6.88
C GLU A 393 -0.97 -19.89 -7.53
N VAL A 394 -0.15 -19.27 -8.39
CA VAL A 394 -0.50 -18.04 -9.12
C VAL A 394 -1.79 -18.23 -9.93
N VAL A 395 -1.89 -19.33 -10.66
CA VAL A 395 -3.07 -19.65 -11.46
C VAL A 395 -4.31 -19.80 -10.59
N ALA A 396 -4.23 -20.55 -9.50
CA ALA A 396 -5.35 -20.78 -8.59
C ALA A 396 -5.84 -19.49 -7.91
N LEU A 397 -4.91 -18.61 -7.50
CA LEU A 397 -5.24 -17.32 -6.88
C LEU A 397 -5.96 -16.37 -7.85
N LEU A 398 -5.49 -16.27 -9.10
CA LEU A 398 -6.13 -15.42 -10.10
C LEU A 398 -7.49 -15.97 -10.55
N ASP A 399 -7.65 -17.29 -10.62
CA ASP A 399 -8.95 -17.90 -10.85
C ASP A 399 -9.91 -17.67 -9.67
N THR A 400 -9.40 -17.65 -8.43
CA THR A 400 -10.20 -17.29 -7.25
C THR A 400 -10.68 -15.84 -7.34
N LEU A 401 -9.77 -14.89 -7.63
CA LEU A 401 -10.12 -13.47 -7.80
C LEU A 401 -11.19 -13.28 -8.89
N ALA A 402 -11.09 -14.01 -10.00
CA ALA A 402 -12.08 -13.92 -11.07
C ALA A 402 -13.48 -14.42 -10.66
N ARG A 403 -13.55 -15.39 -9.73
CA ARG A 403 -14.84 -15.96 -9.26
C ARG A 403 -15.45 -15.24 -8.05
N THR A 404 -14.71 -14.37 -7.36
CA THR A 404 -15.16 -13.72 -6.10
C THR A 404 -15.52 -12.25 -6.26
N THR A 405 -15.93 -11.84 -7.47
CA THR A 405 -16.31 -10.45 -7.80
C THR A 405 -17.78 -10.15 -7.52
N ALA A 406 -18.58 -11.11 -7.04
CA ALA A 406 -20.03 -10.96 -6.86
C ALA A 406 -20.76 -10.41 -8.11
N GLY A 407 -20.20 -10.64 -9.32
CA GLY A 407 -20.74 -10.13 -10.58
C GLY A 407 -20.51 -8.66 -10.88
N THR A 408 -19.83 -7.91 -9.98
CA THR A 408 -19.49 -6.49 -10.22
C THR A 408 -18.44 -6.31 -11.32
N GLY A 409 -17.60 -7.32 -11.53
CA GLY A 409 -16.46 -7.25 -12.45
C GLY A 409 -15.30 -6.39 -11.98
N LEU A 410 -15.32 -5.98 -10.70
CA LEU A 410 -14.27 -5.20 -10.03
C LEU A 410 -13.86 -5.89 -8.73
N MET A 411 -12.73 -5.51 -8.20
CA MET A 411 -12.23 -5.97 -6.91
C MET A 411 -12.89 -5.20 -5.77
N HIS A 412 -13.35 -5.94 -4.77
CA HIS A 412 -13.81 -5.41 -3.50
C HIS A 412 -12.63 -5.02 -2.60
N GLU A 413 -12.90 -4.31 -1.51
CA GLU A 413 -11.95 -4.15 -0.42
C GLU A 413 -11.77 -5.49 0.32
N SER A 414 -12.88 -6.12 0.75
CA SER A 414 -12.89 -7.44 1.35
C SER A 414 -14.16 -8.22 1.00
N PHE A 415 -14.11 -9.56 1.11
CA PHE A 415 -15.25 -10.43 0.90
C PHE A 415 -15.25 -11.63 1.87
N ASP A 416 -16.43 -12.20 2.13
CA ASP A 416 -16.59 -13.40 2.94
C ASP A 416 -16.15 -14.64 2.14
N PRO A 417 -15.20 -15.48 2.64
CA PRO A 417 -14.71 -16.64 1.91
C PRO A 417 -15.72 -17.78 1.70
N ASP A 418 -16.81 -17.80 2.47
CA ASP A 418 -17.89 -18.76 2.30
C ASP A 418 -19.08 -18.21 1.49
N ALA A 419 -19.22 -16.87 1.43
CA ALA A 419 -20.28 -16.17 0.72
C ALA A 419 -19.74 -14.92 0.03
N PRO A 420 -19.05 -15.03 -1.13
CA PRO A 420 -18.38 -13.90 -1.79
C PRO A 420 -19.30 -12.74 -2.18
N ASP A 421 -20.61 -12.95 -2.24
CA ASP A 421 -21.62 -11.89 -2.42
C ASP A 421 -21.74 -10.97 -1.19
N THR A 422 -21.13 -11.35 -0.06
CA THR A 422 -21.01 -10.54 1.14
C THR A 422 -19.66 -9.88 1.18
N TYR A 423 -19.59 -8.60 0.80
CA TYR A 423 -18.35 -7.84 0.67
C TYR A 423 -18.44 -6.45 1.30
N SER A 424 -17.28 -5.84 1.56
CA SER A 424 -17.15 -4.41 1.83
C SER A 424 -16.76 -3.70 0.54
N ARG A 425 -17.37 -2.56 0.26
CA ARG A 425 -17.21 -1.74 -0.96
C ARG A 425 -17.39 -2.51 -2.28
N PRO A 426 -18.28 -2.10 -3.17
CA PRO A 426 -18.52 -2.77 -4.46
C PRO A 426 -17.30 -2.72 -5.38
N TRP A 427 -16.41 -1.77 -5.19
CA TRP A 427 -15.14 -1.63 -5.89
C TRP A 427 -14.10 -0.93 -5.01
N PHE A 428 -12.82 -1.30 -5.18
CA PHE A 428 -11.69 -0.73 -4.46
C PHE A 428 -10.54 -0.46 -5.45
N ALA A 429 -10.25 0.82 -5.71
CA ALA A 429 -9.36 1.23 -6.80
C ALA A 429 -7.95 0.66 -6.67
N TRP A 430 -7.39 0.62 -5.46
CA TRP A 430 -6.08 0.00 -5.23
C TRP A 430 -6.08 -1.50 -5.59
N ALA A 431 -7.09 -2.25 -5.14
CA ALA A 431 -7.19 -3.67 -5.46
C ALA A 431 -7.36 -3.92 -6.98
N ASN A 432 -8.12 -3.07 -7.68
CA ASN A 432 -8.24 -3.13 -9.13
C ASN A 432 -6.88 -2.91 -9.83
N SER A 433 -6.12 -1.91 -9.40
CA SER A 433 -4.80 -1.62 -9.96
C SER A 433 -3.79 -2.73 -9.63
N LEU A 434 -3.81 -3.26 -8.41
CA LEU A 434 -2.91 -4.36 -8.03
C LEU A 434 -3.24 -5.66 -8.76
N LEU A 435 -4.52 -5.98 -9.01
CA LEU A 435 -4.90 -7.09 -9.88
C LEU A 435 -4.33 -6.90 -11.28
N ALA A 436 -4.47 -5.70 -11.85
CA ALA A 436 -3.94 -5.40 -13.17
C ALA A 436 -2.40 -5.56 -13.23
N GLU A 437 -1.68 -5.06 -12.23
CA GLU A 437 -0.23 -5.24 -12.10
C GLU A 437 0.13 -6.73 -11.97
N THR A 438 -0.62 -7.49 -11.18
CA THR A 438 -0.43 -8.93 -11.00
C THR A 438 -0.59 -9.70 -12.31
N VAL A 439 -1.67 -9.43 -13.04
CA VAL A 439 -1.91 -10.06 -14.35
C VAL A 439 -0.79 -9.72 -15.34
N LEU A 440 -0.38 -8.45 -15.43
CA LEU A 440 0.70 -8.03 -16.32
C LEU A 440 2.04 -8.69 -15.96
N THR A 441 2.36 -8.77 -14.66
CA THR A 441 3.61 -9.35 -14.16
C THR A 441 3.66 -10.87 -14.35
N ARG A 442 2.53 -11.56 -14.19
CA ARG A 442 2.42 -13.02 -14.25
C ARG A 442 1.83 -13.55 -15.56
N LEU A 443 1.71 -12.68 -16.59
CA LEU A 443 1.02 -13.01 -17.85
C LEU A 443 1.58 -14.26 -18.53
N ASP A 444 2.89 -14.47 -18.50
CA ASP A 444 3.50 -15.67 -19.12
C ASP A 444 3.09 -16.95 -18.38
N VAL A 445 3.05 -16.90 -17.03
CA VAL A 445 2.64 -18.05 -16.20
C VAL A 445 1.18 -18.44 -16.47
N ILE A 446 0.29 -17.44 -16.49
CA ILE A 446 -1.18 -17.69 -16.61
C ILE A 446 -1.64 -17.95 -18.04
N ALA A 447 -0.84 -17.57 -19.04
CA ALA A 447 -1.13 -17.81 -20.46
C ALA A 447 -0.60 -19.17 -20.94
N GLU A 448 0.30 -19.83 -20.21
CA GLU A 448 0.70 -21.21 -20.48
C GLU A 448 -0.53 -22.13 -20.35
N ARG A 449 -0.76 -22.98 -21.34
CA ARG A 449 -1.79 -24.02 -21.25
C ARG A 449 -1.29 -25.08 -20.27
N VAL A 450 -1.98 -25.22 -19.14
CA VAL A 450 -1.82 -26.39 -18.25
C VAL A 450 -2.23 -27.65 -18.96
#